data_1a68e51ad5d0159d9632e057c032e23c
#
_entry.id   1a68e51ad5d0159d9632e057c032e23c
#
_cell.length_a   1.000
_cell.length_b   1.000
_cell.length_c   1.000
_cell.angle_alpha   90.00
_cell.angle_beta   90.00
_cell.angle_gamma   90.00
#
_symmetry.space_group_name_H-M   'P 1'
#
loop_
_entity.id
_entity.type
_entity.pdbx_description
1 polymer ?
#
loop_
_entity_poly.entity_id
_entity_poly.type
_entity_poly.pdbx_seq_one_letter_code
_entity_poly.pdbx_strand_id
1 'polypeptide(L)'
;PRPYSRHQTVCGTKGFMQKYPVPCLMLDKYGKEPLSGEQFERMMEQYKHPFTAVIGEEARRKNMPNEMNYIMDYRLIHCLRNGLPLDQDVYDAAEWSCITELSERSVRQGSVPVEIPDFTRGDWKKR
;
A
#
# COMPACT_ATOMS: atom_id res chain seq x y z
N PRO A 1 22.61 -13.09 -5.45
CA PRO A 1 22.13 -11.85 -4.84
C PRO A 1 21.24 -11.10 -5.83
N ARG A 2 20.08 -10.63 -5.36
CA ARG A 2 19.18 -9.79 -6.16
C ARG A 2 19.32 -8.35 -5.69
N PRO A 3 19.33 -7.36 -6.58
CA PRO A 3 19.29 -5.97 -6.17
C PRO A 3 18.01 -5.69 -5.37
N TYR A 4 18.08 -4.78 -4.42
CA TYR A 4 16.90 -4.31 -3.72
C TYR A 4 15.90 -3.72 -4.72
N SER A 5 14.66 -4.17 -4.66
CA SER A 5 13.58 -3.66 -5.49
C SER A 5 12.27 -3.67 -4.72
N ARG A 6 11.55 -2.55 -4.79
CA ARG A 6 10.15 -2.45 -4.38
C ARG A 6 9.26 -2.64 -5.61
N HIS A 7 9.20 -3.85 -6.10
CA HIS A 7 8.40 -4.15 -7.28
C HIS A 7 6.91 -4.09 -6.95
N GLN A 8 6.32 -2.89 -7.03
CA GLN A 8 4.90 -2.66 -6.79
C GLN A 8 4.18 -2.69 -8.14
N THR A 9 3.43 -3.75 -8.36
CA THR A 9 2.66 -3.98 -9.59
C THR A 9 1.23 -4.36 -9.22
N VAL A 10 0.27 -3.71 -9.85
CA VAL A 10 -1.15 -4.03 -9.72
C VAL A 10 -1.70 -4.35 -11.10
N CYS A 11 -2.24 -5.55 -11.24
CA CYS A 11 -2.89 -6.01 -12.46
C CYS A 11 -4.40 -6.12 -12.23
N GLY A 12 -5.17 -5.36 -13.00
CA GLY A 12 -6.62 -5.46 -13.03
C GLY A 12 -7.13 -6.00 -14.37
N THR A 13 -8.43 -6.22 -14.46
CA THR A 13 -9.07 -6.70 -15.71
C THR A 13 -9.08 -5.66 -16.83
N LYS A 14 -8.88 -4.39 -16.52
CA LYS A 14 -8.94 -3.27 -17.47
C LYS A 14 -7.73 -2.34 -17.41
N GLY A 15 -6.67 -2.78 -16.73
CA GLY A 15 -5.48 -1.96 -16.62
C GLY A 15 -4.37 -2.60 -15.82
N PHE A 16 -3.22 -1.99 -15.90
CA PHE A 16 -1.98 -2.40 -15.27
C PHE A 16 -1.28 -1.15 -14.73
N MET A 17 -0.76 -1.24 -13.53
CA MET A 17 0.06 -0.19 -12.93
C MET A 17 1.32 -0.79 -12.31
N GLN A 18 2.44 -0.15 -12.57
CA GLN A 18 3.73 -0.45 -11.96
C GLN A 18 4.37 0.83 -11.44
N LYS A 19 4.96 0.78 -10.25
CA LYS A 19 5.65 1.95 -9.68
C LYS A 19 7.15 1.94 -9.98
N TYR A 20 7.81 0.81 -9.88
CA TYR A 20 9.26 0.64 -10.05
C TYR A 20 9.59 -0.44 -11.06
N PRO A 21 10.75 -0.38 -11.76
CA PRO A 21 11.77 0.69 -11.71
C PRO A 21 11.35 1.99 -12.41
N VAL A 22 10.44 1.89 -13.36
CA VAL A 22 9.88 3.03 -14.10
C VAL A 22 8.37 3.03 -13.91
N PRO A 23 7.77 4.16 -13.48
CA PRO A 23 6.32 4.25 -13.38
C PRO A 23 5.66 3.97 -14.72
N CYS A 24 4.66 3.08 -14.70
CA CYS A 24 3.92 2.68 -15.89
C CYS A 24 2.45 2.52 -15.53
N LEU A 25 1.57 3.10 -16.34
CA LEU A 25 0.14 2.96 -16.23
C LEU A 25 -0.44 2.64 -17.61
N MET A 26 -1.12 1.51 -17.74
CA MET A 26 -1.83 1.09 -18.93
C MET A 26 -3.30 0.92 -18.59
N LEU A 27 -4.18 1.47 -19.41
CA LEU A 27 -5.62 1.33 -19.26
C LEU A 27 -6.25 1.02 -20.61
N ASP A 28 -7.04 -0.03 -20.68
CA ASP A 28 -7.69 -0.52 -21.93
C ASP A 28 -8.42 0.57 -22.72
N LYS A 29 -9.04 1.50 -22.00
CA LYS A 29 -9.77 2.63 -22.63
C LYS A 29 -8.88 3.59 -23.42
N TYR A 30 -7.55 3.54 -23.22
CA TYR A 30 -6.59 4.38 -23.93
C TYR A 30 -5.70 3.59 -24.89
N GLY A 31 -5.96 2.29 -25.04
CA GLY A 31 -5.20 1.40 -25.93
C GLY A 31 -4.25 0.47 -25.16
N LYS A 32 -3.33 -0.15 -25.91
CA LYS A 32 -2.41 -1.16 -25.38
C LYS A 32 -1.04 -0.61 -24.97
N GLU A 33 -0.83 0.68 -25.16
CA GLU A 33 0.43 1.33 -24.81
C GLU A 33 0.35 2.00 -23.45
N PRO A 34 1.47 2.12 -22.73
CA PRO A 34 1.53 2.90 -21.49
C PRO A 34 1.12 4.35 -21.72
N LEU A 35 0.38 4.91 -20.80
CA LEU A 35 0.12 6.34 -20.76
C LEU A 35 1.45 7.10 -20.61
N SER A 36 1.61 8.15 -21.35
CA SER A 36 2.84 8.95 -21.37
C SER A 36 2.57 10.44 -21.17
N GLY A 37 3.61 11.16 -20.72
CA GLY A 37 3.59 12.61 -20.60
C GLY A 37 2.36 13.14 -19.85
N GLU A 38 1.67 14.09 -20.46
CA GLU A 38 0.53 14.77 -19.84
C GLU A 38 -0.65 13.85 -19.48
N GLN A 39 -0.86 12.75 -20.19
CA GLN A 39 -1.93 11.81 -19.87
C GLN A 39 -1.66 11.10 -18.56
N PHE A 40 -0.42 10.65 -18.35
CA PHE A 40 0.01 10.04 -17.11
C PHE A 40 -0.11 11.01 -15.94
N GLU A 41 0.42 12.24 -16.08
CA GLU A 41 0.37 13.25 -15.02
C GLU A 41 -1.06 13.65 -14.66
N ARG A 42 -1.95 13.81 -15.64
CA ARG A 42 -3.37 14.08 -15.37
C ARG A 42 -4.03 12.95 -14.59
N MET A 43 -3.72 11.69 -14.92
CA MET A 43 -4.27 10.54 -14.19
C MET A 43 -3.74 10.50 -12.76
N MET A 44 -2.45 10.74 -12.55
CA MET A 44 -1.86 10.77 -11.21
C MET A 44 -2.46 11.88 -10.34
N GLU A 45 -2.69 13.07 -10.90
CA GLU A 45 -3.33 14.17 -10.16
C GLU A 45 -4.82 13.90 -9.90
N GLN A 46 -5.56 13.37 -10.88
CA GLN A 46 -6.99 13.04 -10.73
C GLN A 46 -7.25 12.03 -9.61
N TYR A 47 -6.36 11.05 -9.44
CA TYR A 47 -6.48 9.99 -8.44
C TYR A 47 -5.56 10.18 -7.24
N LYS A 48 -5.02 11.38 -7.07
CA LYS A 48 -4.22 11.73 -5.90
C LYS A 48 -5.02 11.52 -4.61
N HIS A 49 -4.45 10.76 -3.70
CA HIS A 49 -5.11 10.47 -2.43
C HIS A 49 -5.32 11.78 -1.63
N PRO A 50 -6.50 12.00 -1.01
CA PRO A 50 -6.77 13.23 -0.25
C PRO A 50 -5.73 13.54 0.82
N PHE A 51 -5.19 12.52 1.50
CA PHE A 51 -4.13 12.73 2.49
C PHE A 51 -2.85 13.28 1.87
N THR A 52 -2.48 12.81 0.68
CA THR A 52 -1.34 13.36 -0.05
C THR A 52 -1.60 14.80 -0.48
N ALA A 53 -2.81 15.11 -0.91
CA ALA A 53 -3.17 16.45 -1.35
C ALA A 53 -3.15 17.49 -0.21
N VAL A 54 -3.54 17.11 1.00
CA VAL A 54 -3.66 18.04 2.14
C VAL A 54 -2.48 17.91 3.09
N ILE A 55 -2.32 16.72 3.69
CA ILE A 55 -1.32 16.47 4.73
C ILE A 55 0.09 16.38 4.13
N GLY A 56 0.22 15.78 2.95
CA GLY A 56 1.49 15.72 2.24
C GLY A 56 2.00 17.09 1.81
N GLU A 57 1.13 18.00 1.41
CA GLU A 57 1.53 19.38 1.11
C GLU A 57 1.95 20.15 2.37
N GLU A 58 1.32 19.89 3.50
CA GLU A 58 1.76 20.43 4.79
C GLU A 58 3.15 19.90 5.15
N ALA A 59 3.40 18.62 4.97
CA ALA A 59 4.71 18.01 5.20
C ALA A 59 5.80 18.67 4.32
N ARG A 60 5.52 18.89 3.05
CA ARG A 60 6.45 19.58 2.12
C ARG A 60 6.72 21.01 2.57
N ARG A 61 5.69 21.75 2.96
CA ARG A 61 5.86 23.13 3.49
C ARG A 61 6.73 23.19 4.74
N LYS A 62 6.68 22.12 5.56
CA LYS A 62 7.51 21.99 6.76
C LYS A 62 8.90 21.38 6.50
N ASN A 63 9.25 21.13 5.24
CA ASN A 63 10.49 20.47 4.83
C ASN A 63 10.73 19.12 5.54
N MET A 64 9.66 18.36 5.74
CA MET A 64 9.78 17.03 6.35
C MET A 64 10.50 16.08 5.38
N PRO A 65 11.49 15.32 5.84
CA PRO A 65 12.34 14.50 4.97
C PRO A 65 11.59 13.32 4.32
N ASN A 66 10.44 12.95 4.86
CA ASN A 66 9.63 11.86 4.36
C ASN A 66 8.13 12.16 4.54
N GLU A 67 7.50 12.56 3.44
CA GLU A 67 6.06 12.87 3.39
C GLU A 67 5.20 11.69 3.88
N MET A 68 5.54 10.47 3.49
CA MET A 68 4.78 9.27 3.87
C MET A 68 4.77 9.05 5.39
N ASN A 69 5.91 9.19 6.04
CA ASN A 69 6.01 9.05 7.49
C ASN A 69 5.22 10.16 8.21
N TYR A 70 5.28 11.39 7.70
CA TYR A 70 4.50 12.49 8.25
C TYR A 70 2.99 12.22 8.18
N ILE A 71 2.49 11.72 7.06
CA ILE A 71 1.08 11.36 6.88
C ILE A 71 0.68 10.24 7.85
N MET A 72 1.52 9.23 7.99
CA MET A 72 1.29 8.10 8.90
C MET A 72 1.18 8.56 10.36
N ASP A 73 2.15 9.34 10.82
CA ASP A 73 2.17 9.86 12.20
C ASP A 73 1.01 10.82 12.46
N TYR A 74 0.70 11.68 11.49
CA TYR A 74 -0.45 12.58 11.56
C TYR A 74 -1.76 11.79 11.74
N ARG A 75 -1.96 10.73 10.95
CA ARG A 75 -3.16 9.90 11.02
C ARG A 75 -3.28 9.19 12.37
N LEU A 76 -2.19 8.60 12.85
CA LEU A 76 -2.16 7.96 14.17
C LEU A 76 -2.57 8.95 15.27
N ILE A 77 -1.91 10.10 15.33
CA ILE A 77 -2.20 11.12 16.36
C ILE A 77 -3.64 11.64 16.22
N HIS A 78 -4.10 11.88 15.00
CA HIS A 78 -5.48 12.32 14.74
C HIS A 78 -6.51 11.32 15.26
N CYS A 79 -6.36 10.04 14.93
CA CYS A 79 -7.27 9.00 15.40
C CYS A 79 -7.27 8.90 16.93
N LEU A 80 -6.10 8.86 17.57
CA LEU A 80 -5.99 8.78 19.03
C LEU A 80 -6.62 9.99 19.73
N ARG A 81 -6.40 11.21 19.22
CA ARG A 81 -6.97 12.43 19.81
C ARG A 81 -8.49 12.52 19.71
N ASN A 82 -9.06 11.93 18.68
CA ASN A 82 -10.49 12.02 18.39
C ASN A 82 -11.27 10.74 18.74
N GLY A 83 -10.60 9.74 19.34
CA GLY A 83 -11.24 8.46 19.66
C GLY A 83 -11.74 7.71 18.41
N LEU A 84 -11.07 7.89 17.27
CA LEU A 84 -11.40 7.22 16.03
C LEU A 84 -10.67 5.89 15.92
N PRO A 85 -11.21 4.92 15.17
CA PRO A 85 -10.48 3.71 14.84
C PRO A 85 -9.15 4.04 14.16
N LEU A 86 -8.11 3.28 14.47
CA LEU A 86 -6.83 3.39 13.79
C LEU A 86 -6.94 2.87 12.35
N ASP A 87 -6.17 3.45 11.44
CA ASP A 87 -6.09 2.97 10.04
C ASP A 87 -5.49 1.55 9.94
N GLN A 88 -4.74 1.17 10.96
CA GLN A 88 -4.15 -0.16 11.14
C GLN A 88 -4.16 -0.49 12.64
N ASP A 89 -4.59 -1.69 12.97
CA ASP A 89 -4.69 -2.12 14.36
C ASP A 89 -3.71 -3.27 14.71
N VAL A 90 -3.80 -3.78 15.93
CA VAL A 90 -2.94 -4.87 16.40
C VAL A 90 -3.14 -6.17 15.62
N TYR A 91 -4.32 -6.39 15.07
CA TYR A 91 -4.63 -7.61 14.30
C TYR A 91 -4.00 -7.55 12.92
N ASP A 92 -4.02 -6.37 12.27
CA ASP A 92 -3.29 -6.13 11.02
C ASP A 92 -1.79 -6.38 11.22
N ALA A 93 -1.23 -5.86 12.31
CA ALA A 93 0.17 -6.06 12.65
C ALA A 93 0.52 -7.54 12.89
N ALA A 94 -0.34 -8.28 13.57
CA ALA A 94 -0.17 -9.73 13.81
C ALA A 94 -0.23 -10.52 12.50
N GLU A 95 -1.21 -10.22 11.64
CA GLU A 95 -1.38 -10.87 10.34
C GLU A 95 -0.16 -10.65 9.43
N TRP A 96 0.32 -9.42 9.33
CA TRP A 96 1.51 -9.14 8.51
C TRP A 96 2.78 -9.77 9.08
N SER A 97 2.92 -9.80 10.40
CA SER A 97 4.10 -10.37 11.05
C SER A 97 4.17 -11.89 10.93
N CYS A 98 3.03 -12.58 10.91
CA CYS A 98 3.03 -14.05 10.82
C CYS A 98 3.52 -14.59 9.46
N ILE A 99 3.51 -13.77 8.40
CA ILE A 99 3.95 -14.18 7.05
C ILE A 99 5.38 -14.70 7.05
N THR A 100 6.26 -14.10 7.85
CA THR A 100 7.68 -14.54 7.93
C THR A 100 7.78 -15.99 8.40
N GLU A 101 7.14 -16.32 9.53
CA GLU A 101 7.17 -17.67 10.10
C GLU A 101 6.42 -18.67 9.21
N LEU A 102 5.25 -18.28 8.70
CA LEU A 102 4.46 -19.15 7.83
C LEU A 102 5.18 -19.46 6.51
N SER A 103 5.87 -18.49 5.94
CA SER A 103 6.69 -18.69 4.74
C SER A 103 7.83 -19.67 4.99
N GLU A 104 8.54 -19.52 6.11
CA GLU A 104 9.59 -20.44 6.49
C GLU A 104 9.06 -21.88 6.68
N ARG A 105 7.92 -22.01 7.36
CA ARG A 105 7.25 -23.31 7.56
C ARG A 105 6.84 -23.95 6.23
N SER A 106 6.25 -23.18 5.32
CA SER A 106 5.88 -23.64 3.99
C SER A 106 7.10 -24.18 3.23
N VAL A 107 8.18 -23.42 3.19
CA VAL A 107 9.43 -23.83 2.50
C VAL A 107 10.03 -25.09 3.10
N ARG A 108 10.11 -25.19 4.41
CA ARG A 108 10.62 -26.40 5.11
C ARG A 108 9.79 -27.65 4.82
N GLN A 109 8.51 -27.48 4.54
CA GLN A 109 7.59 -28.58 4.21
C GLN A 109 7.48 -28.86 2.71
N GLY A 110 8.35 -28.29 1.88
CA GLY A 110 8.36 -28.51 0.43
C GLY A 110 7.47 -27.55 -0.35
N SER A 111 7.31 -26.31 0.16
CA SER A 111 6.48 -25.25 -0.45
C SER A 111 5.00 -25.59 -0.52
N VAL A 112 4.48 -26.25 0.50
CA VAL A 112 3.05 -26.55 0.63
C VAL A 112 2.26 -25.33 1.12
N PRO A 113 0.97 -25.25 0.81
CA PRO A 113 0.09 -24.24 1.41
C PRO A 113 0.06 -24.35 2.93
N VAL A 114 0.11 -23.23 3.61
CA VAL A 114 -0.03 -23.12 5.06
C VAL A 114 -1.19 -22.19 5.40
N GLU A 115 -1.94 -22.54 6.43
CA GLU A 115 -3.06 -21.74 6.90
C GLU A 115 -2.56 -20.50 7.65
N ILE A 116 -3.16 -19.34 7.34
CA ILE A 116 -2.95 -18.10 8.08
C ILE A 116 -3.93 -18.09 9.26
N PRO A 117 -3.46 -17.95 10.51
CA PRO A 117 -4.33 -17.90 11.68
C PRO A 117 -5.26 -16.67 11.64
N ASP A 118 -6.51 -16.86 12.01
CA ASP A 118 -7.43 -15.74 12.28
C ASP A 118 -7.16 -15.17 13.68
N PHE A 119 -6.38 -14.11 13.76
CA PHE A 119 -6.04 -13.44 15.02
C PHE A 119 -7.25 -12.74 15.65
N THR A 120 -8.29 -12.42 14.86
CA THR A 120 -9.51 -11.77 15.36
C THR A 120 -10.52 -12.75 15.95
N ARG A 121 -10.28 -14.07 15.81
CA ARG A 121 -11.22 -15.13 16.24
C ARG A 121 -12.62 -14.96 15.66
N GLY A 122 -12.70 -14.53 14.42
CA GLY A 122 -13.95 -14.31 13.68
C GLY A 122 -14.54 -12.90 13.78
N ASP A 123 -13.96 -12.01 14.57
CA ASP A 123 -14.49 -10.65 14.74
C ASP A 123 -14.29 -9.75 13.50
N TRP A 124 -13.42 -10.14 12.57
CA TRP A 124 -13.27 -9.44 11.29
C TRP A 124 -14.58 -9.36 10.50
N LYS A 125 -15.52 -10.30 10.71
CA LYS A 125 -16.84 -10.31 10.07
C LYS A 125 -17.79 -9.24 10.61
N LYS A 126 -17.43 -8.61 11.73
CA LYS A 126 -18.25 -7.60 12.43
C LYS A 126 -17.71 -6.18 12.28
N ARG A 127 -16.55 -6.02 11.61
CA ARG A 127 -15.85 -4.76 11.42
C ARG A 127 -16.20 -4.10 10.10
#